data_a1907a22869cc2a0a8366f948ee9de40
#
_entry.id   a1907a22869cc2a0a8366f948ee9de40
#
_cell.length_a   1.000
_cell.length_b   1.000
_cell.length_c   1.000
_cell.angle_alpha   90.00
_cell.angle_beta   90.00
_cell.angle_gamma   90.00
#
_symmetry.space_group_name_H-M   'P 1'
#
loop_
_entity.id
_entity.type
_entity.pdbx_description
1 polymer ?
#
loop_
_entity_poly.entity_id
_entity_poly.type
_entity_poly.pdbx_seq_one_letter_code
_entity_poly.pdbx_strand_id
1 'polypeptide(L)' 'MNHYYVYIITNWNNKVLYIGVTNNIARRIYEHKNKLIDGFTKKYNVYKLVYLEEMNDVEAAISREKQLK' A
#
# COMPACT_ATOMS: atom_id res chain seq x y z
N MET A 1 -17.27 2.94 11.58
CA MET A 1 -17.06 3.54 10.26
C MET A 1 -15.90 2.90 9.55
N ASN A 2 -16.11 2.57 8.30
CA ASN A 2 -15.10 1.83 7.56
C ASN A 2 -14.37 2.78 6.62
N HIS A 3 -13.07 2.90 6.81
CA HIS A 3 -12.21 3.64 5.92
C HIS A 3 -11.23 2.66 5.29
N TYR A 4 -11.06 2.79 3.99
CA TYR A 4 -10.12 1.96 3.24
C TYR A 4 -9.19 2.86 2.47
N TYR A 5 -7.96 2.43 2.32
CA TYR A 5 -6.93 3.23 1.67
C TYR A 5 -6.31 2.44 0.54
N VAL A 6 -6.24 3.08 -0.62
CA VAL A 6 -5.44 2.57 -1.73
C VAL A 6 -4.13 3.33 -1.67
N TYR A 7 -3.03 2.60 -1.64
CA TYR A 7 -1.73 3.23 -1.44
C TYR A 7 -0.71 2.68 -2.44
N ILE A 8 0.28 3.52 -2.75
CA ILE A 8 1.42 3.11 -3.54
C ILE A 8 2.67 3.37 -2.71
N ILE A 9 3.48 2.34 -2.56
CA ILE A 9 4.77 2.46 -1.87
C ILE A 9 5.87 2.07 -2.84
N THR A 10 7.05 2.63 -2.60
CA THR A 10 8.21 2.41 -3.47
C THR A 10 9.43 2.09 -2.63
N ASN A 11 10.50 1.66 -3.30
CA ASN A 11 11.80 1.59 -2.67
C ASN A 11 12.44 2.99 -2.70
N TRP A 12 13.65 3.12 -2.15
CA TRP A 12 14.29 4.41 -1.94
C TRP A 12 14.45 5.26 -3.22
N ASN A 13 14.64 4.61 -4.37
CA ASN A 13 14.89 5.33 -5.63
C ASN A 13 13.68 5.31 -6.57
N ASN A 14 12.50 4.92 -6.08
CA ASN A 14 11.23 4.92 -6.80
C ASN A 14 11.21 4.01 -8.04
N LYS A 15 12.08 3.02 -8.10
CA LYS A 15 12.14 2.13 -9.27
C LYS A 15 11.26 0.89 -9.13
N VAL A 16 10.97 0.50 -7.88
CA VAL A 16 10.10 -0.65 -7.61
C VAL A 16 8.91 -0.13 -6.82
N LEU A 17 7.71 -0.46 -7.26
CA LEU A 17 6.52 0.00 -6.56
C LEU A 17 5.55 -1.13 -6.30
N TYR A 18 4.71 -0.92 -5.28
CA TYR A 18 3.69 -1.86 -4.87
C TYR A 18 2.41 -1.09 -4.60
N ILE A 19 1.29 -1.61 -5.09
CA ILE A 19 -0.02 -1.01 -4.91
C ILE A 19 -0.84 -1.93 -4.04
N GLY A 20 -1.44 -1.38 -2.98
CA GLY A 20 -2.21 -2.19 -2.03
C GLY A 20 -3.43 -1.48 -1.50
N VAL A 21 -4.24 -2.25 -0.75
CA VAL A 21 -5.43 -1.75 -0.07
C VAL A 21 -5.31 -2.14 1.40
N THR A 22 -5.66 -1.23 2.29
CA THR A 22 -5.65 -1.49 3.73
C THR A 22 -6.74 -0.67 4.41
N ASN A 23 -7.18 -1.13 5.57
CA ASN A 23 -8.06 -0.34 6.43
C ASN A 23 -7.29 0.41 7.52
N ASN A 24 -5.97 0.26 7.58
CA ASN A 24 -5.12 0.95 8.55
C ASN A 24 -3.78 1.24 7.91
N ILE A 25 -3.66 2.43 7.35
CA ILE A 25 -2.47 2.79 6.57
C ILE A 25 -1.23 2.91 7.47
N ALA A 26 -1.38 3.47 8.66
CA ALA A 26 -0.24 3.65 9.55
C ALA A 26 0.37 2.30 9.94
N ARG A 27 -0.50 1.34 10.31
CA ARG A 27 -0.03 -0.01 10.65
C ARG A 27 0.60 -0.69 9.45
N ARG A 28 0.01 -0.56 8.27
CA ARG A 28 0.50 -1.22 7.07
C ARG A 28 1.87 -0.70 6.66
N ILE A 29 2.07 0.62 6.74
CA ILE A 29 3.37 1.21 6.43
C ILE A 29 4.43 0.75 7.44
N TYR A 30 4.05 0.69 8.72
CA TYR A 30 4.94 0.17 9.76
C TYR A 30 5.37 -1.27 9.43
N GLU A 31 4.41 -2.11 9.03
CA GLU A 31 4.68 -3.50 8.70
C GLU A 31 5.63 -3.64 7.50
N HIS A 32 5.42 -2.83 6.48
CA HIS A 32 6.30 -2.85 5.30
C HIS A 32 7.70 -2.35 5.66
N LYS A 33 7.78 -1.26 6.41
CA LYS A 33 9.06 -0.66 6.77
C LYS A 33 9.89 -1.60 7.62
N ASN A 34 9.26 -2.35 8.50
CA ASN A 34 9.95 -3.29 9.39
C ASN A 34 10.01 -4.71 8.82
N LYS A 35 9.62 -4.89 7.57
CA LYS A 35 9.69 -6.16 6.84
C LYS A 35 8.92 -7.28 7.53
N LEU A 36 7.79 -6.94 8.13
CA LEU A 36 6.92 -7.90 8.81
C LEU A 36 6.00 -8.64 7.85
N ILE A 37 5.83 -8.14 6.63
CA ILE A 37 5.02 -8.77 5.60
C ILE A 37 5.97 -9.47 4.63
N ASP A 38 5.83 -10.78 4.50
CA ASP A 38 6.66 -11.55 3.58
C ASP A 38 6.28 -11.28 2.13
N GLY A 39 7.24 -11.49 1.23
CA GLY A 39 7.00 -11.41 -0.20
C GLY A 39 7.70 -10.25 -0.86
N PHE A 40 7.03 -9.69 -1.86
CA PHE A 40 7.60 -8.70 -2.77
C PHE A 40 8.19 -7.48 -2.06
N THR A 41 7.44 -6.87 -1.15
CA THR A 41 7.87 -5.62 -0.53
C THR A 41 9.07 -5.82 0.38
N LYS A 42 9.12 -6.97 1.08
CA LYS A 42 10.25 -7.31 1.92
C LYS A 42 11.50 -7.55 1.08
N LYS A 43 11.34 -8.27 -0.03
CA LYS A 43 12.46 -8.63 -0.90
C LYS A 43 13.12 -7.40 -1.52
N TYR A 44 12.31 -6.43 -1.93
CA TYR A 44 12.81 -5.26 -2.65
C TYR A 44 12.89 -3.99 -1.82
N ASN A 45 12.69 -4.10 -0.50
CA ASN A 45 12.75 -2.94 0.43
C ASN A 45 11.77 -1.85 0.03
N VAL A 46 10.53 -2.21 -0.27
CA VAL A 46 9.50 -1.28 -0.70
C VAL A 46 8.71 -0.86 0.54
N TYR A 47 8.81 0.42 0.92
CA TYR A 47 8.15 0.92 2.12
C TYR A 47 7.83 2.42 2.08
N LYS A 48 8.29 3.13 1.06
CA LYS A 48 8.14 4.59 1.00
C LYS A 48 6.78 4.93 0.40
N LEU A 49 5.91 5.59 1.18
CA LEU A 49 4.58 5.96 0.72
C LEU A 49 4.66 7.15 -0.24
N VAL A 50 4.17 6.98 -1.45
CA VAL A 50 4.19 8.03 -2.47
C VAL A 50 2.80 8.42 -2.96
N TYR A 51 1.77 7.62 -2.66
CA TYR A 51 0.41 7.91 -3.08
C TYR A 51 -0.57 7.31 -2.09
N LEU A 52 -1.63 8.06 -1.78
CA LEU A 52 -2.65 7.61 -0.84
C LEU A 52 -4.01 8.15 -1.27
N GLU A 53 -5.00 7.26 -1.27
CA GLU A 53 -6.38 7.62 -1.59
C GLU A 53 -7.29 6.94 -0.59
N GLU A 54 -8.19 7.71 0.02
CA GLU A 54 -9.12 7.18 1.01
C GLU A 54 -10.48 6.91 0.37
N MET A 55 -11.09 5.78 0.76
CA MET A 55 -12.41 5.38 0.28
C MET A 55 -13.25 4.83 1.41
N ASN A 56 -14.57 4.95 1.28
CA ASN A 56 -15.51 4.50 2.30
C ASN A 56 -15.98 3.06 2.07
N ASP A 57 -15.63 2.49 0.93
CA ASP A 57 -16.16 1.18 0.51
C ASP A 57 -15.02 0.30 0.03
N VAL A 58 -15.00 -0.94 0.54
CA VAL A 58 -13.92 -1.87 0.21
C VAL A 58 -13.93 -2.28 -1.26
N GLU A 59 -15.11 -2.40 -1.85
CA GLU A 59 -15.22 -2.77 -3.27
C GLU A 59 -14.68 -1.66 -4.16
N ALA A 60 -14.97 -0.40 -3.81
CA ALA A 60 -14.43 0.74 -4.54
C ALA A 60 -12.91 0.77 -4.42
N ALA A 61 -12.38 0.48 -3.23
CA ALA A 61 -10.93 0.46 -3.01
C ALA A 61 -10.25 -0.63 -3.84
N ILE A 62 -10.84 -1.83 -3.88
CA ILE A 62 -10.30 -2.93 -4.66
C ILE A 62 -10.34 -2.61 -6.16
N SER A 63 -11.45 -2.01 -6.63
CA SER A 63 -11.55 -1.59 -8.03
C SER A 63 -10.50 -0.55 -8.39
N ARG A 64 -10.28 0.41 -7.47
CA ARG A 64 -9.29 1.45 -7.70
C ARG A 64 -7.88 0.87 -7.75
N GLU A 65 -7.59 -0.05 -6.86
CA GLU A 65 -6.29 -0.73 -6.84
C GLU A 65 -6.01 -1.42 -8.18
N LYS A 66 -7.02 -2.08 -8.73
CA LYS A 66 -6.89 -2.74 -10.03
C LYS A 66 -6.69 -1.76 -11.17
N GLN A 67 -7.34 -0.58 -11.11
CA GLN A 67 -7.14 0.45 -12.12
C GLN A 67 -5.71 0.98 -12.12
N LEU A 68 -5.10 1.07 -10.95
CA LEU A 68 -3.75 1.61 -10.82
C LEU A 68 -2.68 0.59 -11.21
N LYS A 69 -3.02 -0.67 -11.23
CA LYS A 69 -2.12 -1.70 -11.72
C LYS A 69 -2.16 -1.74 -13.23
#